data_3ba1d827f2ea56c02643c2375b731dda
#
_entry.id   3ba1d827f2ea56c02643c2375b731dda
#
_cell.length_a   1.000
_cell.length_b   1.000
_cell.length_c   1.000
_cell.angle_alpha   90.00
_cell.angle_beta   90.00
_cell.angle_gamma   90.00
#
_symmetry.space_group_name_H-M   'P 1'
#
loop_
_entity.id
_entity.type
_entity.pdbx_description
1 polymer ?
#
loop_
_entity_poly.entity_id
_entity_poly.type
_entity_poly.pdbx_seq_one_letter_code
_entity_poly.pdbx_strand_id
1 'polypeptide(L)'
;MFYLNRDTELSVELLNKMINRFNLNVQPKLTKYKNYYDGIQAILNKSYSDPTKPCSKTVINYCKNIVDSYCGYLATPGYISYYSQDNIDEIMNILRYNDYQAEDSDFLLNALIYGTAAELMYLDTEGQTRFRLINPTQCFGIYDDSLTGDLMYFVRMYKANEWDNSDLYYVDVYSDYNVRHYIMSGMSGYLTFKSEEPHYFSQCPANIFTLPDEKSIFDCIMSQQDSVNELLSSEIDDYSAFCDAYLCITGADAESEDIEIMKENRVIILPDNSMASWLTKNANDAQVENMLKRIHDSIYRIAQCPDFSSETFVGGVSSGVAIRYRLTGMENRAGIIEGRMKKALQRRIEIICGIASLKLGEEVFRDIQIDFKRNIPEDIAATVDMITKLKGTVSDKTLITQLDFVNDADMEMEALKEQKTLNMSLYNFGSSEEEEE
;
A
#
# COMPACT_ATOMS: atom_id res chain seq x y z
N MET A 1 7.99 10.85 14.65
CA MET A 1 8.75 12.00 14.10
C MET A 1 9.81 12.48 15.11
N PHE A 2 10.94 13.03 14.63
CA PHE A 2 11.96 13.66 15.44
C PHE A 2 11.88 15.17 15.24
N TYR A 3 11.99 15.93 16.33
CA TYR A 3 11.93 17.38 16.30
C TYR A 3 13.22 17.97 16.88
N LEU A 4 13.66 19.07 16.30
CA LEU A 4 14.85 19.79 16.73
C LEU A 4 14.57 21.30 16.60
N ASN A 5 15.01 22.09 17.59
CA ASN A 5 14.89 23.52 17.46
C ASN A 5 15.77 24.03 16.31
N ARG A 6 15.24 24.97 15.50
CA ARG A 6 15.91 25.49 14.29
C ARG A 6 17.29 26.09 14.57
N ASP A 7 17.46 26.67 15.75
CA ASP A 7 18.73 27.30 16.18
C ASP A 7 19.74 26.27 16.73
N THR A 8 19.34 25.00 16.85
CA THR A 8 20.21 23.94 17.38
C THR A 8 20.91 23.20 16.24
N GLU A 9 22.23 23.30 16.23
CA GLU A 9 23.04 22.54 15.28
C GLU A 9 22.93 21.02 15.55
N LEU A 10 22.79 20.23 14.49
CA LEU A 10 22.76 18.76 14.57
C LEU A 10 24.18 18.23 14.85
N SER A 11 24.52 18.06 16.13
CA SER A 11 25.80 17.48 16.53
C SER A 11 25.81 15.94 16.27
N VAL A 12 27.01 15.38 16.11
CA VAL A 12 27.20 13.93 15.94
C VAL A 12 26.62 13.12 17.11
N GLU A 13 26.74 13.65 18.34
CA GLU A 13 26.19 13.00 19.53
C GLU A 13 24.66 12.97 19.51
N LEU A 14 24.03 14.06 19.10
CA LEU A 14 22.59 14.17 19.00
C LEU A 14 22.06 13.25 17.89
N LEU A 15 22.71 13.28 16.73
CA LEU A 15 22.39 12.36 15.62
C LEU A 15 22.48 10.90 16.06
N ASN A 16 23.52 10.53 16.80
CA ASN A 16 23.69 9.17 17.32
C ASN A 16 22.55 8.76 18.28
N LYS A 17 22.12 9.68 19.14
CA LYS A 17 20.95 9.46 20.03
C LYS A 17 19.66 9.25 19.23
N MET A 18 19.45 10.01 18.16
CA MET A 18 18.27 9.89 17.28
C MET A 18 18.28 8.56 16.51
N ILE A 19 19.43 8.16 15.96
CA ILE A 19 19.61 6.87 15.29
C ILE A 19 19.32 5.72 16.26
N ASN A 20 19.88 5.75 17.46
CA ASN A 20 19.61 4.71 18.46
C ASN A 20 18.12 4.64 18.81
N ARG A 21 17.47 5.79 19.00
CA ARG A 21 16.02 5.85 19.26
C ARG A 21 15.20 5.30 18.08
N PHE A 22 15.60 5.59 16.83
CA PHE A 22 14.98 5.06 15.65
C PHE A 22 15.09 3.53 15.60
N ASN A 23 16.30 3.00 15.76
CA ASN A 23 16.59 1.57 15.69
C ASN A 23 15.89 0.77 16.82
N LEU A 24 15.73 1.35 18.01
CA LEU A 24 15.08 0.68 19.14
C LEU A 24 13.54 0.75 19.10
N ASN A 25 12.96 1.87 18.64
CA ASN A 25 11.54 2.10 18.83
C ASN A 25 10.74 2.18 17.52
N VAL A 26 11.34 2.69 16.44
CA VAL A 26 10.62 2.94 15.17
C VAL A 26 10.81 1.78 14.21
N GLN A 27 12.06 1.43 13.93
CA GLN A 27 12.40 0.39 12.97
C GLN A 27 11.73 -0.97 13.26
N PRO A 28 11.68 -1.48 14.51
CA PRO A 28 11.01 -2.75 14.80
C PRO A 28 9.51 -2.70 14.51
N LYS A 29 8.86 -1.54 14.75
CA LYS A 29 7.45 -1.33 14.42
C LYS A 29 7.22 -1.38 12.91
N LEU A 30 8.05 -0.68 12.14
CA LEU A 30 7.98 -0.67 10.68
C LEU A 30 8.24 -2.07 10.10
N THR A 31 9.26 -2.76 10.61
CA THR A 31 9.57 -4.15 10.22
C THR A 31 8.39 -5.09 10.53
N LYS A 32 7.73 -4.91 11.68
CA LYS A 32 6.52 -5.68 12.02
C LYS A 32 5.41 -5.45 11.00
N TYR A 33 5.16 -4.22 10.59
CA TYR A 33 4.16 -3.94 9.56
C TYR A 33 4.50 -4.62 8.22
N LYS A 34 5.76 -4.52 7.78
CA LYS A 34 6.20 -5.20 6.56
C LYS A 34 6.01 -6.71 6.64
N ASN A 35 6.41 -7.31 7.76
CA ASN A 35 6.23 -8.75 7.99
C ASN A 35 4.76 -9.17 7.89
N TYR A 36 3.84 -8.40 8.49
CA TYR A 36 2.40 -8.70 8.40
C TYR A 36 1.87 -8.58 6.98
N TYR A 37 2.33 -7.59 6.21
CA TYR A 37 2.00 -7.46 4.79
C TYR A 37 2.54 -8.65 3.98
N ASP A 38 3.76 -9.09 4.24
CA ASP A 38 4.40 -10.22 3.54
C ASP A 38 3.89 -11.60 4.00
N GLY A 39 2.99 -11.65 4.98
CA GLY A 39 2.48 -12.91 5.53
C GLY A 39 3.38 -13.54 6.59
N ILE A 40 4.44 -12.86 7.00
CA ILE A 40 5.32 -13.30 8.10
C ILE A 40 4.68 -12.86 9.42
N GLN A 41 3.70 -13.63 9.90
CA GLN A 41 2.86 -13.27 11.04
C GLN A 41 3.16 -14.13 12.27
N ALA A 42 2.63 -13.74 13.43
CA ALA A 42 2.94 -14.34 14.72
C ALA A 42 2.71 -15.86 14.77
N ILE A 43 1.69 -16.36 14.06
CA ILE A 43 1.36 -17.79 13.99
C ILE A 43 2.51 -18.66 13.48
N LEU A 44 3.39 -18.13 12.64
CA LEU A 44 4.54 -18.87 12.12
C LEU A 44 5.53 -19.27 13.22
N ASN A 45 5.50 -18.60 14.36
CA ASN A 45 6.31 -18.90 15.54
C ASN A 45 5.62 -19.87 16.51
N LYS A 46 4.38 -20.33 16.20
CA LYS A 46 3.67 -21.31 17.04
C LYS A 46 4.49 -22.59 17.16
N SER A 47 4.61 -23.09 18.37
CA SER A 47 5.27 -24.36 18.65
C SER A 47 4.66 -25.00 19.89
N TYR A 48 4.61 -26.33 19.91
CA TYR A 48 4.21 -27.09 21.08
C TYR A 48 5.41 -27.79 21.69
N SER A 49 5.37 -27.97 23.02
CA SER A 49 6.41 -28.71 23.75
C SER A 49 6.48 -30.19 23.36
N ASP A 50 5.35 -30.74 22.90
CA ASP A 50 5.21 -32.10 22.44
C ASP A 50 5.32 -32.16 20.91
N PRO A 51 6.38 -32.74 20.35
CA PRO A 51 6.59 -32.80 18.91
C PRO A 51 5.61 -33.74 18.18
N THR A 52 4.85 -34.57 18.90
CA THR A 52 3.85 -35.46 18.30
C THR A 52 2.52 -34.78 18.01
N LYS A 53 2.29 -33.59 18.59
CA LYS A 53 1.08 -32.83 18.36
C LYS A 53 1.15 -32.11 16.99
N PRO A 54 0.09 -32.18 16.17
CA PRO A 54 0.04 -31.41 14.96
C PRO A 54 0.17 -29.90 15.29
N CYS A 55 0.96 -29.19 14.52
CA CYS A 55 1.24 -27.78 14.70
C CYS A 55 1.12 -27.04 13.37
N SER A 56 -0.11 -26.77 12.96
CA SER A 56 -0.43 -26.04 11.74
C SER A 56 -0.15 -24.55 11.92
N LYS A 57 0.32 -23.92 10.85
CA LYS A 57 0.70 -22.50 10.81
C LYS A 57 0.08 -21.83 9.61
N THR A 58 -1.24 -21.77 9.59
CA THR A 58 -2.01 -21.23 8.47
C THR A 58 -2.09 -19.72 8.57
N VAL A 59 -1.78 -19.03 7.49
CA VAL A 59 -1.88 -17.57 7.38
C VAL A 59 -2.92 -17.21 6.33
N ILE A 60 -3.96 -16.49 6.74
CA ILE A 60 -4.86 -15.76 5.84
C ILE A 60 -4.51 -14.29 5.92
N ASN A 61 -3.95 -13.71 4.86
CA ASN A 61 -3.37 -12.37 4.92
C ASN A 61 -4.36 -11.26 4.54
N TYR A 62 -5.25 -10.89 5.48
CA TYR A 62 -6.14 -9.73 5.32
C TYR A 62 -5.37 -8.40 5.27
N CYS A 63 -4.23 -8.30 5.97
CA CYS A 63 -3.41 -7.09 5.95
C CYS A 63 -2.98 -6.74 4.54
N LYS A 64 -2.49 -7.72 3.77
CA LYS A 64 -2.12 -7.53 2.37
C LYS A 64 -3.33 -7.17 1.52
N ASN A 65 -4.42 -7.90 1.67
CA ASN A 65 -5.64 -7.67 0.89
C ASN A 65 -6.16 -6.24 1.04
N ILE A 66 -6.19 -5.70 2.27
CA ILE A 66 -6.64 -4.34 2.54
C ILE A 66 -5.71 -3.30 1.93
N VAL A 67 -4.39 -3.48 2.07
CA VAL A 67 -3.39 -2.57 1.48
C VAL A 67 -3.53 -2.53 -0.04
N ASP A 68 -3.55 -3.71 -0.67
CA ASP A 68 -3.64 -3.84 -2.13
C ASP A 68 -4.96 -3.25 -2.66
N SER A 69 -6.07 -3.42 -1.91
CA SER A 69 -7.37 -2.84 -2.25
C SER A 69 -7.34 -1.31 -2.22
N TYR A 70 -6.77 -0.70 -1.18
CA TYR A 70 -6.65 0.76 -1.09
C TYR A 70 -5.67 1.32 -2.12
N CYS A 71 -4.55 0.64 -2.36
CA CYS A 71 -3.57 1.03 -3.36
C CYS A 71 -4.18 1.00 -4.77
N GLY A 72 -4.84 -0.10 -5.13
CA GLY A 72 -5.54 -0.25 -6.40
C GLY A 72 -6.71 0.73 -6.56
N TYR A 73 -7.34 1.15 -5.46
CA TYR A 73 -8.43 2.13 -5.50
C TYR A 73 -7.95 3.56 -5.75
N LEU A 74 -6.79 3.95 -5.18
CA LEU A 74 -6.30 5.33 -5.15
C LEU A 74 -5.22 5.65 -6.17
N ALA A 75 -4.31 4.72 -6.44
CA ALA A 75 -3.08 4.99 -7.18
C ALA A 75 -2.73 3.89 -8.18
N THR A 76 -3.72 3.35 -8.87
CA THR A 76 -3.44 2.57 -10.08
C THR A 76 -2.66 3.45 -11.05
N PRO A 77 -1.57 2.94 -11.70
CA PRO A 77 -0.79 3.72 -12.65
C PRO A 77 -1.66 4.38 -13.72
N GLY A 78 -1.50 5.68 -13.92
CA GLY A 78 -2.32 6.49 -14.84
C GLY A 78 -3.57 7.13 -14.23
N TYR A 79 -3.88 6.86 -12.95
CA TYR A 79 -5.02 7.48 -12.26
C TYR A 79 -4.67 8.75 -11.48
N ILE A 80 -3.37 9.04 -11.34
CA ILE A 80 -2.89 10.31 -10.80
C ILE A 80 -2.42 11.17 -11.97
N SER A 81 -2.99 12.36 -12.13
CA SER A 81 -2.69 13.29 -13.21
C SER A 81 -2.26 14.65 -12.65
N TYR A 82 -1.32 15.27 -13.37
CA TYR A 82 -0.76 16.58 -13.05
C TYR A 82 -1.13 17.54 -14.19
N TYR A 83 -1.71 18.68 -13.89
CA TYR A 83 -2.07 19.68 -14.88
C TYR A 83 -1.94 21.09 -14.31
N SER A 84 -1.72 22.07 -15.19
CA SER A 84 -1.67 23.49 -14.87
C SER A 84 -2.22 24.29 -16.06
N GLN A 85 -2.60 25.54 -15.81
CA GLN A 85 -2.90 26.50 -16.89
C GLN A 85 -1.62 27.00 -17.56
N ASP A 86 -0.50 26.96 -16.84
CA ASP A 86 0.83 27.32 -17.34
C ASP A 86 1.53 26.12 -17.98
N ASN A 87 2.56 26.41 -18.79
CA ASN A 87 3.38 25.36 -19.39
C ASN A 87 4.23 24.66 -18.33
N ILE A 88 3.99 23.38 -18.11
CA ILE A 88 4.70 22.50 -17.19
C ILE A 88 5.48 21.37 -17.89
N ASP A 89 5.74 21.50 -19.19
CA ASP A 89 6.38 20.45 -19.99
C ASP A 89 7.73 20.00 -19.41
N GLU A 90 8.54 20.92 -18.90
CA GLU A 90 9.83 20.59 -18.28
C GLU A 90 9.64 19.69 -17.04
N ILE A 91 8.67 20.04 -16.19
CA ILE A 91 8.35 19.24 -15.00
C ILE A 91 7.80 17.87 -15.43
N MET A 92 6.89 17.85 -16.40
CA MET A 92 6.33 16.61 -16.91
C MET A 92 7.39 15.71 -17.57
N ASN A 93 8.39 16.28 -18.22
CA ASN A 93 9.52 15.54 -18.77
C ASN A 93 10.36 14.88 -17.65
N ILE A 94 10.62 15.61 -16.54
CA ILE A 94 11.31 15.06 -15.38
C ILE A 94 10.47 13.93 -14.76
N LEU A 95 9.17 14.13 -14.58
CA LEU A 95 8.28 13.13 -14.04
C LEU A 95 8.26 11.86 -14.91
N ARG A 96 8.12 12.00 -16.25
CA ARG A 96 8.15 10.88 -17.20
C ARG A 96 9.49 10.14 -17.20
N TYR A 97 10.60 10.88 -17.12
CA TYR A 97 11.95 10.29 -17.04
C TYR A 97 12.15 9.43 -15.78
N ASN A 98 11.32 9.66 -14.76
CA ASN A 98 11.34 8.90 -13.51
C ASN A 98 10.20 7.87 -13.40
N ASP A 99 9.47 7.59 -14.47
CA ASP A 99 8.33 6.65 -14.44
C ASP A 99 7.33 6.97 -13.31
N TYR A 100 6.98 8.25 -13.17
CA TYR A 100 6.22 8.78 -12.03
C TYR A 100 4.95 8.00 -11.70
N GLN A 101 4.28 7.41 -12.69
CA GLN A 101 3.04 6.66 -12.48
C GLN A 101 3.26 5.42 -11.62
N ALA A 102 4.37 4.71 -11.83
CA ALA A 102 4.76 3.57 -11.01
C ALA A 102 5.28 4.03 -9.64
N GLU A 103 6.14 5.04 -9.62
CA GLU A 103 6.70 5.59 -8.38
C GLU A 103 5.61 6.20 -7.47
N ASP A 104 4.56 6.84 -8.02
CA ASP A 104 3.42 7.35 -7.23
C ASP A 104 2.62 6.23 -6.59
N SER A 105 2.40 5.13 -7.33
CA SER A 105 1.74 3.94 -6.81
C SER A 105 2.56 3.29 -5.68
N ASP A 106 3.87 3.12 -5.89
CA ASP A 106 4.78 2.54 -4.90
C ASP A 106 4.96 3.46 -3.67
N PHE A 107 4.91 4.79 -3.87
CA PHE A 107 4.95 5.76 -2.78
C PHE A 107 3.73 5.62 -1.87
N LEU A 108 2.53 5.49 -2.45
CA LEU A 108 1.33 5.22 -1.69
C LEU A 108 1.38 3.83 -1.02
N LEU A 109 1.79 2.80 -1.75
CA LEU A 109 1.90 1.44 -1.25
C LEU A 109 2.77 1.37 0.01
N ASN A 110 3.95 2.01 -0.01
CA ASN A 110 4.83 2.11 1.14
C ASN A 110 4.17 2.83 2.32
N ALA A 111 3.46 3.94 2.06
CA ALA A 111 2.75 4.65 3.11
C ALA A 111 1.63 3.80 3.74
N LEU A 112 0.89 3.03 2.93
CA LEU A 112 -0.17 2.14 3.41
C LEU A 112 0.41 1.01 4.28
N ILE A 113 1.56 0.45 3.91
CA ILE A 113 2.22 -0.63 4.64
C ILE A 113 2.84 -0.11 5.95
N TYR A 114 3.66 0.92 5.86
CA TYR A 114 4.49 1.37 6.99
C TYR A 114 3.85 2.50 7.83
N GLY A 115 2.80 3.15 7.30
CA GLY A 115 2.27 4.39 7.86
C GLY A 115 3.06 5.63 7.45
N THR A 116 4.18 5.43 6.76
CA THR A 116 5.05 6.48 6.22
C THR A 116 5.76 5.99 4.98
N ALA A 117 6.04 6.89 4.06
CA ALA A 117 6.89 6.63 2.90
C ALA A 117 7.85 7.81 2.71
N ALA A 118 9.01 7.55 2.17
CA ALA A 118 10.02 8.56 1.91
C ALA A 118 10.59 8.41 0.51
N GLU A 119 10.82 9.52 -0.14
CA GLU A 119 11.54 9.60 -1.40
C GLU A 119 12.67 10.62 -1.29
N LEU A 120 13.73 10.40 -2.03
CA LEU A 120 14.91 11.24 -2.08
C LEU A 120 15.16 11.66 -3.53
N MET A 121 15.32 12.96 -3.73
CA MET A 121 15.70 13.56 -5.01
C MET A 121 17.22 13.64 -5.10
N TYR A 122 17.75 13.35 -6.28
CA TYR A 122 19.19 13.44 -6.55
C TYR A 122 19.44 13.76 -8.03
N LEU A 123 20.64 14.20 -8.34
CA LEU A 123 21.08 14.35 -9.72
C LEU A 123 21.86 13.10 -10.14
N ASP A 124 21.52 12.56 -11.30
CA ASP A 124 22.28 11.44 -11.88
C ASP A 124 23.61 11.92 -12.51
N THR A 125 24.36 11.00 -13.09
CA THR A 125 25.66 11.28 -13.72
C THR A 125 25.56 12.22 -14.93
N GLU A 126 24.38 12.37 -15.51
CA GLU A 126 24.07 13.26 -16.64
C GLU A 126 23.53 14.62 -16.17
N GLY A 127 23.39 14.81 -14.85
CA GLY A 127 22.82 16.01 -14.23
C GLY A 127 21.29 16.09 -14.34
N GLN A 128 20.63 14.97 -14.66
CA GLN A 128 19.17 14.92 -14.70
C GLN A 128 18.59 14.68 -13.31
N THR A 129 17.47 15.32 -13.03
CA THR A 129 16.77 15.14 -11.75
C THR A 129 16.10 13.79 -11.67
N ARG A 130 16.48 13.03 -10.66
CA ARG A 130 15.90 11.73 -10.31
C ARG A 130 15.26 11.80 -8.93
N PHE A 131 14.25 10.96 -8.71
CA PHE A 131 13.72 10.68 -7.38
C PHE A 131 13.57 9.17 -7.20
N ARG A 132 13.79 8.70 -5.99
CA ARG A 132 13.74 7.28 -5.67
C ARG A 132 13.14 7.08 -4.29
N LEU A 133 12.31 6.05 -4.18
CA LEU A 133 11.77 5.63 -2.90
C LEU A 133 12.87 5.07 -2.01
N ILE A 134 12.86 5.47 -0.75
CA ILE A 134 13.74 4.96 0.29
C ILE A 134 12.92 4.10 1.24
N ASN A 135 13.45 2.92 1.58
CA ASN A 135 12.77 2.03 2.53
C ASN A 135 12.60 2.73 3.88
N PRO A 136 11.37 2.89 4.40
CA PRO A 136 11.12 3.58 5.67
C PRO A 136 11.83 2.98 6.88
N THR A 137 12.27 1.71 6.81
CA THR A 137 13.07 1.08 7.87
C THR A 137 14.52 1.56 7.88
N GLN A 138 14.95 2.31 6.88
CA GLN A 138 16.31 2.78 6.67
C GLN A 138 16.45 4.31 6.72
N CYS A 139 15.36 5.03 7.00
CA CYS A 139 15.40 6.49 6.97
C CYS A 139 14.43 7.12 7.97
N PHE A 140 14.73 8.37 8.33
CA PHE A 140 13.82 9.22 9.10
C PHE A 140 14.10 10.70 8.85
N GLY A 141 13.06 11.52 9.03
CA GLY A 141 13.16 12.98 8.98
C GLY A 141 13.31 13.60 10.36
N ILE A 142 14.04 14.71 10.41
CA ILE A 142 14.17 15.59 11.57
C ILE A 142 13.53 16.92 11.18
N TYR A 143 12.48 17.30 11.89
CA TYR A 143 11.65 18.47 11.63
C TYR A 143 11.97 19.58 12.61
N ASP A 144 11.70 20.82 12.22
CA ASP A 144 11.76 21.91 13.18
C ASP A 144 10.60 21.82 14.19
N ASP A 145 10.78 22.42 15.36
CA ASP A 145 9.77 22.47 16.44
C ASP A 145 8.82 23.67 16.32
N SER A 146 8.89 24.43 15.20
CA SER A 146 8.02 25.56 14.93
C SER A 146 6.63 25.13 14.43
N LEU A 147 5.71 26.08 14.28
CA LEU A 147 4.37 25.84 13.73
C LEU A 147 4.39 25.36 12.29
N THR A 148 5.42 25.68 11.50
CA THR A 148 5.58 25.22 10.11
C THR A 148 5.96 23.75 10.05
N GLY A 149 6.78 23.26 11.01
CA GLY A 149 7.22 21.87 11.06
C GLY A 149 7.97 21.45 9.80
N ASP A 150 8.91 22.32 9.33
CA ASP A 150 9.67 22.07 8.11
C ASP A 150 10.67 20.94 8.30
N LEU A 151 10.92 20.14 7.25
CA LEU A 151 11.94 19.10 7.25
C LEU A 151 13.33 19.76 7.18
N MET A 152 14.07 19.71 8.30
CA MET A 152 15.42 20.27 8.39
C MET A 152 16.50 19.32 7.90
N TYR A 153 16.38 18.05 8.28
CA TYR A 153 17.33 17.02 7.90
C TYR A 153 16.62 15.72 7.56
N PHE A 154 17.16 15.01 6.57
CA PHE A 154 16.77 13.66 6.25
C PHE A 154 17.95 12.73 6.47
N VAL A 155 17.75 11.68 7.25
CA VAL A 155 18.78 10.69 7.59
C VAL A 155 18.47 9.39 6.90
N ARG A 156 19.44 8.88 6.12
CA ARG A 156 19.38 7.57 5.47
C ARG A 156 20.48 6.68 6.01
N MET A 157 20.14 5.44 6.38
CA MET A 157 21.06 4.45 6.90
C MET A 157 20.96 3.18 6.05
N TYR A 158 22.09 2.68 5.57
CA TYR A 158 22.11 1.47 4.76
C TYR A 158 23.42 0.70 4.94
N LYS A 159 23.37 -0.62 4.74
CA LYS A 159 24.55 -1.47 4.86
C LYS A 159 25.50 -1.21 3.69
N ALA A 160 26.77 -1.09 3.97
CA ALA A 160 27.79 -0.77 2.99
C ALA A 160 27.92 -1.83 1.88
N ASN A 161 27.80 -3.10 2.28
CA ASN A 161 27.83 -4.24 1.37
C ASN A 161 27.03 -5.40 1.98
N GLU A 162 25.97 -5.80 1.30
CA GLU A 162 25.12 -6.92 1.77
C GLU A 162 25.84 -8.27 1.69
N TRP A 163 26.83 -8.39 0.80
CA TRP A 163 27.59 -9.62 0.54
C TRP A 163 28.83 -9.77 1.42
N ASP A 164 29.21 -8.69 2.12
CA ASP A 164 30.33 -8.70 3.04
C ASP A 164 29.83 -8.95 4.48
N ASN A 165 30.54 -9.76 5.23
CA ASN A 165 30.29 -9.97 6.65
C ASN A 165 30.66 -8.74 7.51
N SER A 166 31.09 -7.65 6.88
CA SER A 166 31.36 -6.39 7.60
C SER A 166 30.04 -5.81 8.14
N ASP A 167 30.04 -5.52 9.43
CA ASP A 167 28.94 -4.87 10.11
C ASP A 167 29.06 -3.35 9.99
N LEU A 168 29.29 -2.87 8.73
CA LEU A 168 29.53 -1.50 8.40
C LEU A 168 28.29 -0.88 7.77
N TYR A 169 27.84 0.25 8.32
CA TYR A 169 26.72 1.04 7.83
C TYR A 169 27.18 2.40 7.35
N TYR A 170 26.63 2.85 6.22
CA TYR A 170 26.69 4.23 5.78
C TYR A 170 25.50 4.99 6.34
N VAL A 171 25.74 6.22 6.75
CA VAL A 171 24.72 7.15 7.24
C VAL A 171 24.88 8.46 6.48
N ASP A 172 23.90 8.78 5.66
CA ASP A 172 23.84 10.01 4.88
C ASP A 172 22.84 10.96 5.53
N VAL A 173 23.26 12.18 5.77
CA VAL A 173 22.45 13.24 6.39
C VAL A 173 22.32 14.39 5.40
N TYR A 174 21.12 14.52 4.83
CA TYR A 174 20.77 15.59 3.90
C TYR A 174 20.24 16.78 4.68
N SER A 175 20.79 17.97 4.41
CA SER A 175 20.33 19.26 4.92
C SER A 175 19.74 20.09 3.78
N ASP A 176 19.60 21.38 3.94
CA ASP A 176 19.10 22.27 2.87
C ASP A 176 20.08 22.41 1.71
N TYR A 177 21.39 22.28 1.95
CA TYR A 177 22.42 22.52 0.92
C TYR A 177 23.38 21.37 0.69
N ASN A 178 23.66 20.58 1.73
CA ASN A 178 24.73 19.59 1.72
C ASN A 178 24.24 18.22 2.17
N VAL A 179 24.91 17.19 1.70
CA VAL A 179 24.85 15.84 2.26
C VAL A 179 26.14 15.55 3.01
N ARG A 180 26.02 15.11 4.27
CA ARG A 180 27.14 14.66 5.10
C ARG A 180 27.13 13.15 5.17
N HIS A 181 28.25 12.55 4.85
CA HIS A 181 28.45 11.10 4.86
C HIS A 181 29.18 10.69 6.11
N TYR A 182 28.62 9.69 6.79
CA TYR A 182 29.21 9.07 7.98
C TYR A 182 29.31 7.56 7.78
N ILE A 183 30.20 6.94 8.56
CA ILE A 183 30.35 5.50 8.67
C ILE A 183 30.07 5.11 10.13
N MET A 184 29.35 4.02 10.32
CA MET A 184 28.98 3.48 11.61
C MET A 184 29.29 1.98 11.65
N SER A 185 30.00 1.52 12.70
CA SER A 185 30.28 0.10 12.90
C SER A 185 29.17 -0.52 13.77
N GLY A 186 28.34 -1.38 13.17
CA GLY A 186 27.14 -1.91 13.80
C GLY A 186 25.99 -0.89 13.86
N MET A 187 24.77 -1.36 14.10
CA MET A 187 23.57 -0.49 14.15
C MET A 187 23.54 0.50 15.34
N SER A 188 24.44 0.37 16.31
CA SER A 188 24.54 1.21 17.51
C SER A 188 25.95 1.77 17.72
N GLY A 189 26.80 1.72 16.70
CA GLY A 189 28.16 2.18 16.74
C GLY A 189 28.29 3.72 16.77
N TYR A 190 29.52 4.20 16.93
CA TYR A 190 29.81 5.61 16.83
C TYR A 190 29.91 6.05 15.36
N LEU A 191 29.31 7.22 15.06
CA LEU A 191 29.41 7.84 13.77
C LEU A 191 30.80 8.46 13.57
N THR A 192 31.42 8.08 12.46
CA THR A 192 32.68 8.70 12.00
C THR A 192 32.40 9.48 10.73
N PHE A 193 32.70 10.78 10.74
CA PHE A 193 32.55 11.64 9.55
C PHE A 193 33.50 11.19 8.43
N LYS A 194 32.99 11.15 7.20
CA LYS A 194 33.74 10.74 6.01
C LYS A 194 33.94 11.90 5.04
N SER A 195 32.85 12.51 4.59
CA SER A 195 32.86 13.59 3.59
C SER A 195 31.58 14.41 3.66
N GLU A 196 31.62 15.58 3.03
CA GLU A 196 30.47 16.46 2.84
C GLU A 196 30.52 16.98 1.40
N GLU A 197 29.36 16.99 0.72
CA GLU A 197 29.22 17.48 -0.64
C GLU A 197 27.89 18.20 -0.86
N PRO A 198 27.81 19.18 -1.79
CA PRO A 198 26.57 19.86 -2.11
C PRO A 198 25.66 18.98 -2.99
N HIS A 199 24.33 19.07 -2.78
CA HIS A 199 23.35 18.35 -3.59
C HIS A 199 22.61 19.23 -4.61
N TYR A 200 22.87 20.54 -4.63
CA TYR A 200 22.36 21.52 -5.61
C TYR A 200 20.84 21.79 -5.59
N PHE A 201 20.10 21.27 -4.63
CA PHE A 201 18.71 21.64 -4.37
C PHE A 201 18.64 22.83 -3.42
N SER A 202 17.59 23.66 -3.53
CA SER A 202 17.42 24.85 -2.67
C SER A 202 16.92 24.52 -1.25
N GLN A 203 16.63 23.28 -0.97
CA GLN A 203 16.09 22.77 0.30
C GLN A 203 16.44 21.30 0.48
N CYS A 204 16.16 20.74 1.65
CA CYS A 204 16.36 19.30 1.90
C CYS A 204 15.67 18.46 0.80
N PRO A 205 16.44 17.65 0.02
CA PRO A 205 15.95 16.98 -1.18
C PRO A 205 15.14 15.71 -0.88
N ALA A 206 14.52 15.66 0.29
CA ALA A 206 13.71 14.54 0.71
C ALA A 206 12.25 14.96 0.88
N ASN A 207 11.37 14.03 0.53
CA ASN A 207 9.94 14.17 0.71
C ASN A 207 9.41 12.99 1.53
N ILE A 208 8.65 13.28 2.57
CA ILE A 208 8.10 12.26 3.47
C ILE A 208 6.59 12.38 3.50
N PHE A 209 5.94 11.31 3.10
CA PHE A 209 4.50 11.13 3.17
C PHE A 209 4.13 10.32 4.40
N THR A 210 3.21 10.81 5.24
CA THR A 210 2.76 10.10 6.43
C THR A 210 1.25 9.97 6.46
N LEU A 211 0.77 8.77 6.80
CA LEU A 211 -0.63 8.55 7.13
C LEU A 211 -0.98 9.16 8.50
N PRO A 212 -2.27 9.30 8.85
CA PRO A 212 -2.67 9.70 10.20
C PRO A 212 -2.01 8.81 11.26
N ASP A 213 -1.49 9.44 12.31
CA ASP A 213 -0.84 8.79 13.46
C ASP A 213 0.42 7.97 13.13
N GLU A 214 1.00 8.12 11.94
CA GLU A 214 2.17 7.34 11.48
C GLU A 214 1.96 5.83 11.66
N LYS A 215 0.76 5.34 11.33
CA LYS A 215 0.36 3.95 11.48
C LYS A 215 -0.01 3.35 10.13
N SER A 216 0.31 2.06 9.98
CA SER A 216 -0.18 1.27 8.84
C SER A 216 -1.71 1.34 8.73
N ILE A 217 -2.21 1.23 7.51
CA ILE A 217 -3.65 1.22 7.26
C ILE A 217 -4.35 0.04 7.95
N PHE A 218 -3.63 -1.04 8.21
CA PHE A 218 -4.12 -2.24 8.87
C PHE A 218 -3.74 -2.36 10.37
N ASP A 219 -3.08 -1.33 10.96
CA ASP A 219 -2.69 -1.39 12.39
C ASP A 219 -3.87 -1.74 13.30
N CYS A 220 -5.05 -1.22 12.99
CA CYS A 220 -6.26 -1.43 13.79
C CYS A 220 -6.83 -2.85 13.75
N ILE A 221 -6.43 -3.69 12.80
CA ILE A 221 -6.95 -5.06 12.63
C ILE A 221 -5.93 -6.17 12.95
N MET A 222 -4.70 -5.81 13.35
CA MET A 222 -3.63 -6.79 13.56
C MET A 222 -4.00 -7.85 14.62
N SER A 223 -4.71 -7.46 15.67
CA SER A 223 -5.16 -8.41 16.70
C SER A 223 -6.21 -9.40 16.18
N GLN A 224 -7.12 -8.94 15.32
CA GLN A 224 -8.10 -9.80 14.66
C GLN A 224 -7.43 -10.74 13.65
N GLN A 225 -6.42 -10.23 12.93
CA GLN A 225 -5.59 -11.01 12.03
C GLN A 225 -4.92 -12.20 12.76
N ASP A 226 -4.31 -11.93 13.92
CA ASP A 226 -3.68 -12.97 14.73
C ASP A 226 -4.72 -13.99 15.24
N SER A 227 -5.92 -13.52 15.63
CA SER A 227 -7.00 -14.39 16.11
C SER A 227 -7.53 -15.33 15.03
N VAL A 228 -7.68 -14.86 13.78
CA VAL A 228 -8.10 -15.71 12.66
C VAL A 228 -7.07 -16.81 12.40
N ASN A 229 -5.80 -16.46 12.32
CA ASN A 229 -4.73 -17.41 12.06
C ASN A 229 -4.64 -18.49 13.17
N GLU A 230 -4.80 -18.06 14.44
CA GLU A 230 -4.76 -18.98 15.57
C GLU A 230 -5.96 -19.93 15.58
N LEU A 231 -7.18 -19.40 15.36
CA LEU A 231 -8.40 -20.22 15.29
C LEU A 231 -8.32 -21.25 14.17
N LEU A 232 -7.95 -20.85 12.96
CA LEU A 232 -7.85 -21.73 11.81
C LEU A 232 -6.76 -22.79 12.00
N SER A 233 -5.59 -22.39 12.49
CA SER A 233 -4.50 -23.32 12.74
C SER A 233 -4.87 -24.34 13.83
N SER A 234 -5.60 -23.91 14.87
CA SER A 234 -6.05 -24.78 15.95
C SER A 234 -7.16 -25.73 15.47
N GLU A 235 -8.05 -25.29 14.59
CA GLU A 235 -9.08 -26.15 13.97
C GLU A 235 -8.44 -27.23 13.11
N ILE A 236 -7.44 -26.88 12.29
CA ILE A 236 -6.68 -27.83 11.48
C ILE A 236 -5.91 -28.81 12.36
N ASP A 237 -5.30 -28.35 13.46
CA ASP A 237 -4.62 -29.20 14.41
C ASP A 237 -5.58 -30.18 15.08
N ASP A 238 -6.74 -29.71 15.51
CA ASP A 238 -7.81 -30.55 16.08
C ASP A 238 -8.27 -31.59 15.06
N TYR A 239 -8.56 -31.16 13.83
CA TYR A 239 -8.96 -32.08 12.75
C TYR A 239 -7.89 -33.13 12.48
N SER A 240 -6.63 -32.74 12.40
CA SER A 240 -5.50 -33.66 12.16
C SER A 240 -5.31 -34.65 13.30
N ALA A 241 -5.48 -34.21 14.56
CA ALA A 241 -5.39 -35.06 15.74
C ALA A 241 -6.53 -36.09 15.83
N PHE A 242 -7.70 -35.79 15.28
CA PHE A 242 -8.90 -36.64 15.33
C PHE A 242 -9.14 -37.47 14.06
N CYS A 243 -8.36 -37.28 12.99
CA CYS A 243 -8.39 -38.16 11.83
C CYS A 243 -8.01 -39.61 12.21
N ASP A 244 -7.24 -39.81 13.27
CA ASP A 244 -6.99 -41.11 13.91
C ASP A 244 -8.01 -41.29 15.05
N ALA A 245 -9.25 -41.57 14.72
CA ALA A 245 -10.29 -41.83 15.73
C ALA A 245 -9.90 -42.97 16.66
N TYR A 246 -9.94 -42.71 17.93
CA TYR A 246 -9.64 -43.74 18.93
C TYR A 246 -10.83 -44.70 19.04
N LEU A 247 -10.55 -46.00 18.86
CA LEU A 247 -11.53 -47.02 19.17
C LEU A 247 -11.56 -47.25 20.67
N CYS A 248 -12.65 -46.88 21.32
CA CYS A 248 -12.88 -47.13 22.74
C CYS A 248 -13.65 -48.47 22.87
N ILE A 249 -13.03 -49.43 23.53
CA ILE A 249 -13.64 -50.71 23.88
C ILE A 249 -13.91 -50.71 25.38
N THR A 250 -15.17 -50.87 25.79
CA THR A 250 -15.58 -50.95 27.17
C THR A 250 -16.14 -52.33 27.48
N GLY A 251 -15.78 -52.87 28.68
CA GLY A 251 -16.29 -54.16 29.15
C GLY A 251 -15.51 -55.38 28.66
N ALA A 252 -14.37 -55.20 28.02
CA ALA A 252 -13.48 -56.29 27.60
C ALA A 252 -12.04 -56.02 28.10
N ASP A 253 -11.37 -57.06 28.58
CA ASP A 253 -9.93 -57.06 28.78
C ASP A 253 -9.33 -57.46 27.42
N ALA A 254 -8.64 -56.56 26.76
CA ALA A 254 -7.95 -56.78 25.50
C ALA A 254 -6.43 -56.77 25.74
N GLU A 255 -5.75 -57.83 25.40
CA GLU A 255 -4.30 -57.87 25.35
C GLU A 255 -3.75 -57.26 24.05
N SER A 256 -2.44 -56.90 24.06
CA SER A 256 -1.84 -56.24 22.88
C SER A 256 -1.91 -57.12 21.61
N GLU A 257 -1.84 -58.44 21.78
CA GLU A 257 -1.94 -59.40 20.68
C GLU A 257 -3.35 -59.42 20.03
N ASP A 258 -4.41 -59.27 20.83
CA ASP A 258 -5.79 -59.21 20.33
C ASP A 258 -5.99 -57.94 19.46
N ILE A 259 -5.38 -56.84 19.85
CA ILE A 259 -5.43 -55.58 19.13
C ILE A 259 -4.70 -55.67 17.78
N GLU A 260 -3.55 -56.36 17.72
CA GLU A 260 -2.84 -56.61 16.47
C GLU A 260 -3.64 -57.50 15.51
N ILE A 261 -4.25 -58.60 16.00
CA ILE A 261 -5.11 -59.51 15.24
C ILE A 261 -6.34 -58.78 14.71
N MET A 262 -6.96 -57.92 15.50
CA MET A 262 -8.07 -57.08 15.09
C MET A 262 -7.69 -56.09 13.97
N LYS A 263 -6.50 -55.52 14.06
CA LYS A 263 -5.94 -54.64 13.05
C LYS A 263 -5.67 -55.34 11.71
N GLU A 264 -5.00 -56.50 11.77
CA GLU A 264 -4.67 -57.28 10.57
C GLU A 264 -5.90 -57.81 9.84
N ASN A 265 -6.88 -58.33 10.59
CA ASN A 265 -8.09 -58.93 9.99
C ASN A 265 -9.19 -57.92 9.70
N ARG A 266 -9.06 -56.66 10.12
CA ARG A 266 -10.07 -55.61 10.04
C ARG A 266 -11.44 -56.03 10.63
N VAL A 267 -11.42 -56.88 11.65
CA VAL A 267 -12.62 -57.41 12.31
C VAL A 267 -12.47 -57.14 13.81
N ILE A 268 -13.51 -56.62 14.42
CA ILE A 268 -13.60 -56.40 15.86
C ILE A 268 -14.56 -57.46 16.40
N ILE A 269 -14.03 -58.39 17.21
CA ILE A 269 -14.80 -59.44 17.93
C ILE A 269 -14.81 -59.04 19.40
N LEU A 270 -16.00 -58.80 19.94
CA LEU A 270 -16.15 -58.37 21.33
C LEU A 270 -16.88 -59.45 22.13
N PRO A 271 -16.52 -59.70 23.42
CA PRO A 271 -17.26 -60.52 24.35
C PRO A 271 -18.72 -60.00 24.55
N ASP A 272 -19.59 -60.91 25.05
CA ASP A 272 -20.94 -60.51 25.44
C ASP A 272 -20.92 -59.38 26.52
N ASN A 273 -21.76 -58.36 26.33
CA ASN A 273 -21.82 -57.12 27.14
C ASN A 273 -20.67 -56.12 26.96
N SER A 274 -19.83 -56.29 25.95
CA SER A 274 -18.82 -55.25 25.58
C SER A 274 -19.37 -54.34 24.48
N MET A 275 -18.91 -53.08 24.47
CA MET A 275 -19.27 -52.09 23.48
C MET A 275 -18.01 -51.48 22.90
N ALA A 276 -17.95 -51.42 21.59
CA ALA A 276 -16.95 -50.61 20.86
C ALA A 276 -17.62 -49.37 20.30
N SER A 277 -17.04 -48.24 20.54
CA SER A 277 -17.46 -46.98 19.99
C SER A 277 -16.24 -46.17 19.57
N TRP A 278 -16.37 -45.48 18.47
CA TRP A 278 -15.37 -44.47 18.08
C TRP A 278 -15.47 -43.27 19.02
N LEU A 279 -14.37 -42.96 19.68
CA LEU A 279 -14.29 -41.71 20.43
C LEU A 279 -14.06 -40.57 19.43
N THR A 280 -15.13 -40.01 18.96
CA THR A 280 -15.07 -38.83 18.10
C THR A 280 -15.36 -37.60 18.93
N LYS A 281 -14.55 -36.56 18.80
CA LYS A 281 -14.89 -35.24 19.32
C LYS A 281 -16.04 -34.70 18.47
N ASN A 282 -17.16 -34.36 19.09
CA ASN A 282 -18.16 -33.53 18.43
C ASN A 282 -17.50 -32.16 18.20
N ALA A 283 -16.82 -32.01 17.07
CA ALA A 283 -16.32 -30.72 16.66
C ALA A 283 -17.52 -29.76 16.55
N ASN A 284 -17.44 -28.65 17.24
CA ASN A 284 -18.49 -27.64 17.18
C ASN A 284 -18.24 -26.71 16.00
N ASP A 285 -18.11 -27.31 14.78
CA ASP A 285 -17.71 -26.67 13.53
C ASP A 285 -18.53 -25.41 13.27
N ALA A 286 -19.85 -25.48 13.52
CA ALA A 286 -20.73 -24.33 13.37
C ALA A 286 -20.38 -23.15 14.30
N GLN A 287 -19.84 -23.41 15.48
CA GLN A 287 -19.42 -22.36 16.40
C GLN A 287 -18.14 -21.68 15.91
N VAL A 288 -17.16 -22.47 15.44
CA VAL A 288 -15.89 -21.97 14.91
C VAL A 288 -16.16 -21.16 13.63
N GLU A 289 -16.98 -21.69 12.72
CA GLU A 289 -17.40 -21.00 11.52
C GLU A 289 -18.07 -19.66 11.82
N ASN A 290 -18.99 -19.62 12.78
CA ASN A 290 -19.65 -18.39 13.21
C ASN A 290 -18.66 -17.38 13.82
N MET A 291 -17.65 -17.84 14.57
CA MET A 291 -16.60 -16.96 15.11
C MET A 291 -15.72 -16.40 13.99
N LEU A 292 -15.25 -17.22 13.08
CA LEU A 292 -14.46 -16.82 11.93
C LEU A 292 -15.22 -15.78 11.09
N LYS A 293 -16.50 -16.03 10.80
CA LYS A 293 -17.34 -15.07 10.07
C LYS A 293 -17.47 -13.73 10.80
N ARG A 294 -17.68 -13.73 12.10
CA ARG A 294 -17.76 -12.49 12.89
C ARG A 294 -16.45 -11.71 12.88
N ILE A 295 -15.32 -12.39 12.98
CA ILE A 295 -14.01 -11.75 12.94
C ILE A 295 -13.75 -11.21 11.53
N HIS A 296 -14.03 -11.97 10.49
CA HIS A 296 -13.95 -11.56 9.08
C HIS A 296 -14.75 -10.27 8.84
N ASP A 297 -16.03 -10.25 9.21
CA ASP A 297 -16.90 -9.08 9.04
C ASP A 297 -16.38 -7.87 9.85
N SER A 298 -15.81 -8.13 11.03
CA SER A 298 -15.20 -7.09 11.86
C SER A 298 -13.94 -6.49 11.23
N ILE A 299 -13.08 -7.31 10.62
CA ILE A 299 -11.86 -6.88 9.92
C ILE A 299 -12.21 -5.87 8.84
N TYR A 300 -13.11 -6.23 7.91
CA TYR A 300 -13.48 -5.36 6.80
C TYR A 300 -14.21 -4.09 7.26
N ARG A 301 -15.05 -4.20 8.30
CA ARG A 301 -15.75 -3.04 8.89
C ARG A 301 -14.78 -2.06 9.54
N ILE A 302 -13.82 -2.54 10.35
CA ILE A 302 -12.84 -1.68 11.04
C ILE A 302 -11.86 -1.07 10.03
N ALA A 303 -11.44 -1.85 9.04
CA ALA A 303 -10.58 -1.38 7.96
C ALA A 303 -11.30 -0.39 7.02
N GLN A 304 -12.62 -0.27 7.11
CA GLN A 304 -13.46 0.51 6.17
C GLN A 304 -13.22 0.10 4.70
N CYS A 305 -12.87 -1.16 4.48
CA CYS A 305 -12.66 -1.75 3.18
C CYS A 305 -13.81 -2.71 2.88
N PRO A 306 -14.49 -2.64 1.74
CA PRO A 306 -15.49 -3.64 1.38
C PRO A 306 -14.82 -4.97 1.06
N ASP A 307 -15.51 -6.06 1.37
CA ASP A 307 -15.13 -7.38 0.86
C ASP A 307 -15.63 -7.52 -0.58
N PHE A 308 -14.72 -7.32 -1.53
CA PHE A 308 -15.02 -7.41 -2.97
C PHE A 308 -15.34 -8.85 -3.43
N SER A 309 -15.00 -9.87 -2.63
CA SER A 309 -15.28 -11.27 -2.93
C SER A 309 -16.62 -11.76 -2.39
N SER A 310 -17.28 -10.98 -1.54
CA SER A 310 -18.54 -11.37 -0.92
C SER A 310 -19.68 -11.51 -1.93
N GLU A 311 -20.55 -12.52 -1.73
CA GLU A 311 -21.75 -12.71 -2.55
C GLU A 311 -22.64 -11.45 -2.59
N THR A 312 -22.67 -10.69 -1.52
CA THR A 312 -23.40 -9.41 -1.45
C THR A 312 -22.81 -8.35 -2.36
N PHE A 313 -21.51 -8.41 -2.67
CA PHE A 313 -20.85 -7.47 -3.60
C PHE A 313 -20.99 -7.94 -5.05
N VAL A 314 -20.83 -9.24 -5.31
CA VAL A 314 -20.81 -9.85 -6.65
C VAL A 314 -22.21 -10.28 -7.12
N GLY A 315 -23.06 -10.74 -6.23
CA GLY A 315 -24.34 -11.45 -6.56
C GLY A 315 -25.58 -10.57 -6.73
N GLY A 316 -25.50 -9.27 -6.53
CA GLY A 316 -26.62 -8.35 -6.75
C GLY A 316 -26.44 -7.55 -8.02
N VAL A 317 -27.49 -7.47 -8.88
CA VAL A 317 -27.57 -6.44 -9.94
C VAL A 317 -27.55 -5.07 -9.23
N SER A 318 -26.36 -4.60 -8.89
CA SER A 318 -26.20 -3.35 -8.15
C SER A 318 -26.09 -2.25 -9.18
N SER A 319 -27.03 -1.31 -9.14
CA SER A 319 -26.85 -0.03 -9.87
C SER A 319 -25.54 0.63 -9.42
N GLY A 320 -24.90 1.41 -10.28
CA GLY A 320 -23.68 2.16 -9.92
C GLY A 320 -23.85 2.98 -8.64
N VAL A 321 -25.07 3.44 -8.33
CA VAL A 321 -25.41 4.14 -7.09
C VAL A 321 -25.29 3.22 -5.87
N ALA A 322 -25.75 1.97 -5.95
CA ALA A 322 -25.64 1.01 -4.85
C ALA A 322 -24.17 0.62 -4.56
N ILE A 323 -23.34 0.52 -5.59
CA ILE A 323 -21.90 0.28 -5.46
C ILE A 323 -21.25 1.47 -4.74
N ARG A 324 -21.56 2.70 -5.12
CA ARG A 324 -21.05 3.92 -4.47
C ARG A 324 -21.42 3.98 -2.99
N TYR A 325 -22.65 3.60 -2.60
CA TYR A 325 -23.04 3.52 -1.19
C TYR A 325 -22.21 2.49 -0.41
N ARG A 326 -21.89 1.35 -1.00
CA ARG A 326 -21.04 0.31 -0.36
C ARG A 326 -19.60 0.79 -0.19
N LEU A 327 -19.11 1.62 -1.10
CA LEU A 327 -17.76 2.19 -1.06
C LEU A 327 -17.64 3.42 -0.15
N THR A 328 -18.73 3.97 0.40
CA THR A 328 -18.71 5.23 1.15
C THR A 328 -17.71 5.21 2.32
N GLY A 329 -17.61 4.10 3.06
CA GLY A 329 -16.62 3.96 4.13
C GLY A 329 -15.19 4.02 3.64
N MET A 330 -14.90 3.32 2.54
CA MET A 330 -13.59 3.32 1.89
C MET A 330 -13.26 4.69 1.32
N GLU A 331 -14.22 5.35 0.66
CA GLU A 331 -14.06 6.68 0.07
C GLU A 331 -13.73 7.76 1.11
N ASN A 332 -14.40 7.73 2.26
CA ASN A 332 -14.11 8.66 3.35
C ASN A 332 -12.65 8.55 3.82
N ARG A 333 -12.15 7.32 3.99
CA ARG A 333 -10.76 7.09 4.40
C ARG A 333 -9.79 7.39 3.25
N ALA A 334 -10.14 7.01 2.03
CA ALA A 334 -9.39 7.30 0.82
C ALA A 334 -9.21 8.81 0.61
N GLY A 335 -10.26 9.63 0.81
CA GLY A 335 -10.17 11.09 0.70
C GLY A 335 -9.19 11.72 1.71
N ILE A 336 -9.08 11.17 2.92
CA ILE A 336 -8.08 11.63 3.90
C ILE A 336 -6.66 11.30 3.43
N ILE A 337 -6.46 10.09 2.90
CA ILE A 337 -5.16 9.64 2.38
C ILE A 337 -4.77 10.47 1.15
N GLU A 338 -5.70 10.67 0.23
CA GLU A 338 -5.51 11.50 -0.97
C GLU A 338 -5.07 12.93 -0.62
N GLY A 339 -5.76 13.59 0.32
CA GLY A 339 -5.40 14.95 0.73
C GLY A 339 -3.97 15.06 1.27
N ARG A 340 -3.50 14.02 1.98
CA ARG A 340 -2.11 13.97 2.46
C ARG A 340 -1.13 13.62 1.35
N MET A 341 -1.50 12.73 0.45
CA MET A 341 -0.68 12.37 -0.71
C MET A 341 -0.53 13.55 -1.68
N LYS A 342 -1.60 14.30 -1.94
CA LYS A 342 -1.53 15.55 -2.72
C LYS A 342 -0.48 16.50 -2.15
N LYS A 343 -0.48 16.68 -0.82
CA LYS A 343 0.53 17.53 -0.17
C LYS A 343 1.95 17.01 -0.38
N ALA A 344 2.15 15.69 -0.30
CA ALA A 344 3.46 15.09 -0.52
C ALA A 344 3.90 15.22 -1.99
N LEU A 345 3.02 14.96 -2.94
CA LEU A 345 3.32 15.13 -4.37
C LEU A 345 3.58 16.60 -4.73
N GLN A 346 2.85 17.53 -4.12
CA GLN A 346 3.12 18.97 -4.25
C GLN A 346 4.52 19.32 -3.74
N ARG A 347 4.94 18.70 -2.62
CA ARG A 347 6.30 18.89 -2.07
C ARG A 347 7.38 18.34 -3.01
N ARG A 348 7.14 17.21 -3.67
CA ARG A 348 8.04 16.67 -4.71
C ARG A 348 8.26 17.69 -5.81
N ILE A 349 7.17 18.26 -6.33
CA ILE A 349 7.24 19.26 -7.41
C ILE A 349 7.97 20.51 -6.94
N GLU A 350 7.71 20.98 -5.73
CA GLU A 350 8.42 22.13 -5.12
C GLU A 350 9.93 21.89 -5.08
N ILE A 351 10.39 20.72 -4.65
CA ILE A 351 11.82 20.37 -4.61
C ILE A 351 12.41 20.34 -6.02
N ILE A 352 11.67 19.75 -7.00
CA ILE A 352 12.10 19.72 -8.40
C ILE A 352 12.24 21.13 -8.96
N CYS A 353 11.28 22.02 -8.71
CA CYS A 353 11.34 23.43 -9.14
C CYS A 353 12.47 24.22 -8.47
N GLY A 354 12.90 23.82 -7.29
CA GLY A 354 13.98 24.45 -6.53
C GLY A 354 15.41 24.14 -7.05
N ILE A 355 15.55 23.35 -8.13
CA ILE A 355 16.85 23.10 -8.74
C ILE A 355 17.33 24.33 -9.52
N ALA A 356 18.57 24.74 -9.24
CA ALA A 356 19.18 25.92 -9.87
C ALA A 356 19.30 25.85 -11.40
N SER A 357 19.21 24.66 -12.00
CA SER A 357 19.28 24.46 -13.45
C SER A 357 17.92 24.65 -14.17
N LEU A 358 16.82 24.58 -13.45
CA LEU A 358 15.49 24.83 -14.02
C LEU A 358 15.24 26.33 -14.09
N LYS A 359 14.96 26.82 -15.30
CA LYS A 359 14.59 28.23 -15.55
C LYS A 359 13.15 28.54 -15.17
N LEU A 360 12.46 27.62 -14.51
CA LEU A 360 11.09 27.78 -14.04
C LEU A 360 11.10 28.73 -12.84
N GLY A 361 10.16 29.68 -12.81
CA GLY A 361 9.98 30.54 -11.65
C GLY A 361 9.68 29.72 -10.40
N GLU A 362 10.19 30.14 -9.26
CA GLU A 362 10.05 29.42 -7.96
C GLU A 362 8.59 29.17 -7.54
N GLU A 363 7.61 29.78 -8.17
CA GLU A 363 6.18 29.70 -7.79
C GLU A 363 5.34 28.79 -8.69
N VAL A 364 5.86 28.30 -9.82
CA VAL A 364 5.10 27.47 -10.79
C VAL A 364 4.51 26.21 -10.14
N PHE A 365 5.17 25.67 -9.14
CA PHE A 365 4.68 24.48 -8.44
C PHE A 365 3.32 24.68 -7.75
N ARG A 366 2.94 25.93 -7.40
CA ARG A 366 1.69 26.24 -6.70
C ARG A 366 0.47 26.13 -7.61
N ASP A 367 0.66 26.33 -8.92
CA ASP A 367 -0.41 26.30 -9.90
C ASP A 367 -0.66 24.90 -10.48
N ILE A 368 0.19 23.94 -10.13
CA ILE A 368 0.01 22.56 -10.55
C ILE A 368 -1.04 21.88 -9.67
N GLN A 369 -2.10 21.45 -10.32
CA GLN A 369 -3.17 20.69 -9.70
C GLN A 369 -2.90 19.19 -9.88
N ILE A 370 -3.24 18.41 -8.86
CA ILE A 370 -3.04 16.97 -8.85
C ILE A 370 -4.40 16.32 -8.64
N ASP A 371 -4.86 15.56 -9.63
CA ASP A 371 -6.13 14.86 -9.55
C ASP A 371 -5.96 13.37 -9.44
N PHE A 372 -6.84 12.77 -8.63
CA PHE A 372 -6.93 11.34 -8.41
C PHE A 372 -8.24 10.83 -8.99
N LYS A 373 -8.16 9.97 -9.97
CA LYS A 373 -9.31 9.17 -10.44
C LYS A 373 -9.47 7.94 -9.54
N ARG A 374 -10.72 7.49 -9.41
CA ARG A 374 -11.02 6.26 -8.66
C ARG A 374 -11.08 5.07 -9.61
N ASN A 375 -10.43 3.98 -9.23
CA ASN A 375 -10.56 2.72 -9.98
C ASN A 375 -11.87 2.01 -9.58
N ILE A 376 -12.99 2.52 -10.11
CA ILE A 376 -14.32 1.92 -9.92
C ILE A 376 -14.80 1.47 -11.30
N PRO A 377 -15.31 0.23 -11.44
CA PRO A 377 -15.98 -0.18 -12.68
C PRO A 377 -17.16 0.75 -12.96
N GLU A 378 -17.11 1.50 -14.06
CA GLU A 378 -18.20 2.37 -14.48
C GLU A 378 -19.15 1.64 -15.45
N ASP A 379 -20.43 1.93 -15.29
CA ASP A 379 -21.43 1.56 -16.27
C ASP A 379 -21.39 2.60 -17.42
N ILE A 380 -20.55 2.32 -18.42
CA ILE A 380 -20.38 3.18 -19.60
C ILE A 380 -21.73 3.46 -20.27
N ALA A 381 -22.64 2.49 -20.30
CA ALA A 381 -23.95 2.67 -20.91
C ALA A 381 -24.80 3.69 -20.14
N ALA A 382 -24.78 3.64 -18.81
CA ALA A 382 -25.47 4.63 -17.96
C ALA A 382 -24.86 6.02 -18.09
N THR A 383 -23.53 6.13 -18.20
CA THR A 383 -22.80 7.39 -18.41
C THR A 383 -23.14 8.01 -19.77
N VAL A 384 -23.14 7.23 -20.83
CA VAL A 384 -23.52 7.67 -22.18
C VAL A 384 -25.00 8.12 -22.22
N ASP A 385 -25.90 7.42 -21.55
CA ASP A 385 -27.31 7.77 -21.46
C ASP A 385 -27.50 9.11 -20.70
N MET A 386 -26.75 9.30 -19.61
CA MET A 386 -26.73 10.56 -18.85
C MET A 386 -26.23 11.72 -19.71
N ILE A 387 -25.10 11.55 -20.42
CA ILE A 387 -24.52 12.56 -21.32
C ILE A 387 -25.51 12.93 -22.40
N THR A 388 -26.17 11.93 -23.00
CA THR A 388 -27.17 12.15 -24.06
C THR A 388 -28.36 13.00 -23.57
N LYS A 389 -28.81 12.75 -22.32
CA LYS A 389 -29.90 13.50 -21.68
C LYS A 389 -29.52 14.93 -21.28
N LEU A 390 -28.25 15.15 -20.93
CA LEU A 390 -27.73 16.44 -20.50
C LEU A 390 -27.23 17.32 -21.67
N LYS A 391 -27.15 16.76 -22.87
CA LYS A 391 -26.72 17.49 -24.08
C LYS A 391 -27.61 18.69 -24.31
N GLY A 392 -26.99 19.87 -24.42
CA GLY A 392 -27.71 21.16 -24.58
C GLY A 392 -28.09 21.85 -23.26
N THR A 393 -27.92 21.16 -22.07
CA THR A 393 -28.14 21.77 -20.75
C THR A 393 -26.81 22.14 -20.09
N VAL A 394 -25.75 21.37 -20.39
CA VAL A 394 -24.39 21.56 -19.88
C VAL A 394 -23.45 21.71 -21.08
N SER A 395 -22.29 22.36 -20.90
CA SER A 395 -21.31 22.53 -21.96
C SER A 395 -20.76 21.18 -22.44
N ASP A 396 -20.47 21.07 -23.75
CA ASP A 396 -19.89 19.85 -24.32
C ASP A 396 -18.57 19.46 -23.63
N LYS A 397 -17.76 20.45 -23.22
CA LYS A 397 -16.52 20.20 -22.45
C LYS A 397 -16.80 19.46 -21.14
N THR A 398 -17.79 19.91 -20.37
CA THR A 398 -18.17 19.26 -19.10
C THR A 398 -18.73 17.85 -19.33
N LEU A 399 -19.42 17.63 -20.44
CA LEU A 399 -19.94 16.30 -20.79
C LEU A 399 -18.81 15.33 -21.19
N ILE A 400 -17.83 15.81 -21.94
CA ILE A 400 -16.67 15.03 -22.38
C ILE A 400 -15.79 14.64 -21.19
N THR A 401 -15.63 15.51 -20.19
CA THR A 401 -14.89 15.19 -18.95
C THR A 401 -15.54 14.09 -18.11
N GLN A 402 -16.80 13.73 -18.36
CA GLN A 402 -17.46 12.61 -17.70
C GLN A 402 -17.18 11.26 -18.37
N LEU A 403 -16.46 11.24 -19.49
CA LEU A 403 -16.06 10.01 -20.18
C LEU A 403 -14.67 9.58 -19.69
N ASP A 404 -14.60 8.51 -18.94
CA ASP A 404 -13.35 8.00 -18.33
C ASP A 404 -12.26 7.64 -19.34
N PHE A 405 -12.63 7.32 -20.59
CA PHE A 405 -11.68 7.02 -21.64
C PHE A 405 -11.14 8.28 -22.35
N VAL A 406 -11.61 9.47 -21.98
CA VAL A 406 -11.09 10.76 -22.50
C VAL A 406 -10.13 11.34 -21.48
N ASN A 407 -8.85 11.34 -21.80
CA ASN A 407 -7.81 11.84 -20.89
C ASN A 407 -7.73 13.37 -20.86
N ASP A 408 -8.03 14.02 -21.98
CA ASP A 408 -7.99 15.47 -22.12
C ASP A 408 -9.20 15.95 -22.94
N ALA A 409 -10.12 16.63 -22.27
CA ALA A 409 -11.34 17.14 -22.89
C ALA A 409 -11.08 18.28 -23.86
N ASP A 410 -9.99 19.06 -23.70
CA ASP A 410 -9.64 20.14 -24.61
C ASP A 410 -9.07 19.60 -25.92
N MET A 411 -8.17 18.62 -25.85
CA MET A 411 -7.66 17.92 -27.03
C MET A 411 -8.78 17.19 -27.79
N GLU A 412 -9.70 16.55 -27.08
CA GLU A 412 -10.84 15.86 -27.70
C GLU A 412 -11.79 16.84 -28.36
N MET A 413 -12.04 18.00 -27.74
CA MET A 413 -12.85 19.09 -28.39
C MET A 413 -12.16 19.67 -29.60
N GLU A 414 -10.85 19.78 -29.62
CA GLU A 414 -10.08 20.28 -30.78
C GLU A 414 -10.12 19.25 -31.92
N ALA A 415 -9.90 17.97 -31.61
CA ALA A 415 -10.04 16.86 -32.55
C ALA A 415 -11.47 16.80 -33.19
N LEU A 416 -12.50 16.99 -32.36
CA LEU A 416 -13.89 17.06 -32.85
C LEU A 416 -14.15 18.26 -33.76
N LYS A 417 -13.52 19.41 -33.50
CA LYS A 417 -13.61 20.58 -34.38
C LYS A 417 -12.91 20.33 -35.72
N GLU A 418 -11.72 19.75 -35.70
CA GLU A 418 -10.99 19.36 -36.91
C GLU A 418 -11.78 18.36 -37.75
N GLN A 419 -12.35 17.34 -37.11
CA GLN A 419 -13.19 16.34 -37.80
C GLN A 419 -14.44 16.97 -38.44
N LYS A 420 -15.11 17.91 -37.76
CA LYS A 420 -16.26 18.65 -38.31
C LYS A 420 -15.85 19.50 -39.50
N THR A 421 -14.68 20.14 -39.43
CA THR A 421 -14.15 20.98 -40.51
C THR A 421 -13.81 20.16 -41.76
N LEU A 422 -13.16 19.01 -41.55
CA LEU A 422 -12.87 18.03 -42.60
C LEU A 422 -14.15 17.50 -43.28
N ASN A 423 -15.15 17.12 -42.48
CA ASN A 423 -16.42 16.64 -42.98
C ASN A 423 -17.18 17.73 -43.78
N MET A 424 -17.14 19.00 -43.34
CA MET A 424 -17.70 20.10 -44.09
C MET A 424 -16.98 20.35 -45.44
N SER A 425 -15.65 20.21 -45.46
CA SER A 425 -14.89 20.36 -46.70
C SER A 425 -15.19 19.26 -47.71
N LEU A 426 -15.37 18.02 -47.23
CA LEU A 426 -15.76 16.88 -48.08
C LEU A 426 -17.19 17.03 -48.65
N TYR A 427 -18.12 17.58 -47.84
CA TYR A 427 -19.48 17.87 -48.32
C TYR A 427 -19.52 18.97 -49.39
N ASN A 428 -18.70 20.02 -49.27
CA ASN A 428 -18.60 21.08 -50.25
C ASN A 428 -17.91 20.64 -51.57
N PHE A 429 -17.04 19.62 -51.53
CA PHE A 429 -16.44 19.03 -52.74
C PHE A 429 -17.43 18.14 -53.51
N GLY A 430 -18.38 17.48 -52.82
CA GLY A 430 -19.41 16.66 -53.47
C GLY A 430 -20.57 17.43 -54.12
N SER A 431 -20.79 18.69 -53.71
CA SER A 431 -21.87 19.54 -54.24
C SER A 431 -21.46 20.39 -55.43
N SER A 432 -20.18 20.42 -55.82
CA SER A 432 -19.68 21.16 -56.99
C SER A 432 -19.59 20.33 -58.29
N GLU A 433 -19.92 19.02 -58.26
CA GLU A 433 -19.94 18.17 -59.45
C GLU A 433 -21.35 17.91 -60.03
N GLU A 434 -22.43 18.43 -59.43
CA GLU A 434 -23.80 18.24 -59.94
C GLU A 434 -24.39 19.46 -60.66
N GLU A 435 -23.63 20.53 -60.94
CA GLU A 435 -24.11 21.70 -61.72
C GLU A 435 -23.45 21.82 -63.10
N GLU A 436 -22.81 20.81 -63.68
CA GLU A 436 -22.37 20.77 -65.09
C GLU A 436 -22.83 19.47 -65.74
N GLU A 437 -24.19 19.32 -65.99
CA GLU A 437 -24.75 18.55 -67.09
C GLU A 437 -26.02 19.22 -67.65
#